data_cccf85d63277c0b581c4217d72ad43ca
#
_entry.id   cccf85d63277c0b581c4217d72ad43ca
#
_cell.length_a   1.000
_cell.length_b   1.000
_cell.length_c   1.000
_cell.angle_alpha   90.00
_cell.angle_beta   90.00
_cell.angle_gamma   90.00
#
_symmetry.space_group_name_H-M   'P 1'
#
loop_
_entity.id
_entity.type
_entity.pdbx_description
1 polymer ?
#
loop_
_entity_poly.entity_id
_entity_poly.type
_entity_poly.pdbx_seq_one_letter_code
_entity_poly.pdbx_strand_id
1 'polypeptide(L)'
;EIGVVARSLEPYGDLVAREFSAHGIPFALTAQQPVVLFPLAQVVVRLLRVASGPPTREDVIDLISSPLFSVTAWLGDATATPDLWDTVSRRAGVTTGWDSWRRLERLTSDGDGVMSGWSGGSWREETARLTRIVEGLRRGCAALPREASGAEHAAAWCELLERVLGLVTRGARDEAPDGSDEPGHAAALLAAIDHPAVLDGIRPCLSREEFAQAVQRRIEATRVPIGTELAPGVRVLDAMAARGLAFRVLFVLGLNESVFPRVIREDAFLRDRERRVLEASLGYKIPEKLGGYDEERLLFSLLIGAARE
;
A
#
# COMPACT_ATOMS: atom_id res chain seq x y z
N GLU A 1 9.50 22.82 -24.75
CA GLU A 1 8.86 22.16 -23.62
C GLU A 1 7.97 21.04 -24.16
N ILE A 2 8.17 19.79 -23.68
CA ILE A 2 7.45 18.59 -24.13
C ILE A 2 6.48 18.20 -23.04
N GLY A 3 5.22 17.94 -23.41
CA GLY A 3 4.19 17.42 -22.50
C GLY A 3 3.71 16.03 -22.91
N VAL A 4 3.44 15.20 -21.93
CA VAL A 4 2.70 13.94 -22.08
C VAL A 4 1.48 14.04 -21.19
N VAL A 5 0.30 13.92 -21.77
CA VAL A 5 -0.97 14.14 -21.06
C VAL A 5 -1.89 12.93 -21.26
N ALA A 6 -2.51 12.48 -20.19
CA ALA A 6 -3.59 11.50 -20.23
C ALA A 6 -4.84 12.06 -19.53
N ARG A 7 -6.02 11.53 -19.84
CA ARG A 7 -7.25 11.96 -19.11
C ARG A 7 -7.13 11.70 -17.61
N SER A 8 -6.53 10.57 -17.24
CA SER A 8 -6.11 10.22 -15.89
C SER A 8 -4.74 9.55 -15.98
N LEU A 9 -3.84 9.87 -15.06
CA LEU A 9 -2.53 9.22 -14.99
C LEU A 9 -2.57 7.86 -14.28
N GLU A 10 -3.65 7.51 -13.61
CA GLU A 10 -3.76 6.27 -12.83
C GLU A 10 -3.35 5.01 -13.63
N PRO A 11 -3.81 4.79 -14.89
CA PRO A 11 -3.37 3.64 -15.66
C PRO A 11 -2.01 3.81 -16.38
N TYR A 12 -1.46 5.02 -16.45
CA TYR A 12 -0.29 5.32 -17.28
C TYR A 12 0.94 5.75 -16.47
N GLY A 13 0.76 6.30 -15.26
CA GLY A 13 1.82 6.95 -14.48
C GLY A 13 3.01 6.03 -14.26
N ASP A 14 2.77 4.82 -13.76
CA ASP A 14 3.82 3.84 -13.47
C ASP A 14 4.54 3.37 -14.75
N LEU A 15 3.79 3.19 -15.84
CA LEU A 15 4.37 2.77 -17.12
C LEU A 15 5.28 3.85 -17.67
N VAL A 16 4.83 5.11 -17.65
CA VAL A 16 5.62 6.26 -18.13
C VAL A 16 6.86 6.44 -17.25
N ALA A 17 6.72 6.39 -15.93
CA ALA A 17 7.84 6.52 -15.00
C ALA A 17 8.90 5.44 -15.25
N ARG A 18 8.49 4.19 -15.37
CA ARG A 18 9.38 3.07 -15.65
C ARG A 18 10.09 3.19 -17.00
N GLU A 19 9.35 3.46 -18.06
CA GLU A 19 9.93 3.54 -19.41
C GLU A 19 10.86 4.75 -19.55
N PHE A 20 10.47 5.91 -18.99
CA PHE A 20 11.33 7.10 -19.05
C PHE A 20 12.61 6.93 -18.24
N SER A 21 12.51 6.32 -17.04
CA SER A 21 13.68 5.98 -16.22
C SER A 21 14.61 4.99 -16.93
N ALA A 22 14.05 3.92 -17.53
CA ALA A 22 14.83 2.92 -18.26
C ALA A 22 15.59 3.51 -19.45
N HIS A 23 15.07 4.56 -20.07
CA HIS A 23 15.68 5.23 -21.21
C HIS A 23 16.45 6.52 -20.85
N GLY A 24 16.58 6.84 -19.57
CA GLY A 24 17.28 8.03 -19.11
C GLY A 24 16.63 9.34 -19.55
N ILE A 25 15.31 9.33 -19.82
CA ILE A 25 14.56 10.52 -20.20
C ILE A 25 14.18 11.28 -18.91
N PRO A 26 14.65 12.51 -18.72
CA PRO A 26 14.26 13.30 -17.57
C PRO A 26 12.79 13.71 -17.68
N PHE A 27 12.03 13.51 -16.61
CA PHE A 27 10.60 13.84 -16.58
C PHE A 27 10.15 14.35 -15.20
N ALA A 28 9.09 15.14 -15.22
CA ALA A 28 8.34 15.56 -14.03
C ALA A 28 6.95 14.94 -14.11
N LEU A 29 6.60 14.14 -13.12
CA LEU A 29 5.33 13.43 -13.03
C LEU A 29 4.56 13.93 -11.82
N THR A 30 3.35 14.46 -12.05
CA THR A 30 2.43 14.90 -11.00
C THR A 30 1.32 13.87 -10.81
N ALA A 31 1.70 12.63 -10.57
CA ALA A 31 0.75 11.56 -10.25
C ALA A 31 0.78 11.23 -8.76
N GLN A 32 -0.35 10.77 -8.25
CA GLN A 32 -0.45 10.26 -6.90
C GLN A 32 -0.83 8.78 -6.95
N GLN A 33 -0.10 7.97 -6.21
CA GLN A 33 -0.35 6.53 -6.12
C GLN A 33 -0.82 6.16 -4.71
N PRO A 34 -1.79 5.22 -4.59
CA PRO A 34 -2.17 4.71 -3.28
C PRO A 34 -0.98 4.09 -2.56
N VAL A 35 -0.72 4.53 -1.33
CA VAL A 35 0.44 4.04 -0.55
C VAL A 35 0.37 2.52 -0.30
N VAL A 36 -0.83 1.94 -0.30
CA VAL A 36 -1.04 0.50 -0.12
C VAL A 36 -0.40 -0.37 -1.21
N LEU A 37 -0.07 0.21 -2.38
CA LEU A 37 0.59 -0.53 -3.47
C LEU A 37 2.09 -0.74 -3.22
N PHE A 38 2.69 0.01 -2.30
CA PHE A 38 4.11 -0.11 -2.01
C PHE A 38 4.41 -1.32 -1.11
N PRO A 39 5.53 -2.04 -1.32
CA PRO A 39 5.88 -3.24 -0.57
C PRO A 39 5.89 -3.03 0.94
N LEU A 40 6.41 -1.89 1.42
CA LEU A 40 6.43 -1.57 2.85
C LEU A 40 5.02 -1.46 3.44
N ALA A 41 4.09 -0.81 2.73
CA ALA A 41 2.70 -0.72 3.17
C ALA A 41 2.01 -2.09 3.23
N GLN A 42 2.32 -2.97 2.27
CA GLN A 42 1.80 -4.34 2.27
C GLN A 42 2.28 -5.14 3.48
N VAL A 43 3.55 -4.98 3.90
CA VAL A 43 4.07 -5.59 5.13
C VAL A 43 3.35 -5.06 6.35
N VAL A 44 3.14 -3.74 6.44
CA VAL A 44 2.39 -3.14 7.55
C VAL A 44 0.96 -3.68 7.62
N VAL A 45 0.24 -3.73 6.49
CA VAL A 45 -1.13 -4.25 6.43
C VAL A 45 -1.19 -5.74 6.82
N ARG A 46 -0.21 -6.56 6.39
CA ARG A 46 -0.10 -7.97 6.80
C ARG A 46 0.14 -8.10 8.29
N LEU A 47 1.06 -7.29 8.83
CA LEU A 47 1.32 -7.27 10.27
C LEU A 47 0.07 -6.88 11.08
N LEU A 48 -0.68 -5.87 10.61
CA LEU A 48 -1.96 -5.49 11.23
C LEU A 48 -2.93 -6.68 11.30
N ARG A 49 -3.06 -7.45 10.22
CA ARG A 49 -3.92 -8.66 10.19
C ARG A 49 -3.44 -9.75 11.14
N VAL A 50 -2.13 -10.04 11.12
CA VAL A 50 -1.52 -11.06 11.98
C VAL A 50 -1.68 -10.73 13.47
N ALA A 51 -1.66 -9.44 13.84
CA ALA A 51 -1.67 -9.02 15.23
C ALA A 51 -3.06 -8.68 15.78
N SER A 52 -4.05 -8.41 14.92
CA SER A 52 -5.39 -7.98 15.37
C SER A 52 -6.37 -9.12 15.65
N GLY A 53 -6.03 -10.35 15.27
CA GLY A 53 -6.94 -11.49 15.46
C GLY A 53 -6.20 -12.82 15.42
N PRO A 54 -6.94 -13.94 15.31
CA PRO A 54 -6.34 -15.26 15.10
C PRO A 54 -5.77 -15.32 13.67
N PRO A 55 -4.44 -15.24 13.48
CA PRO A 55 -3.86 -15.19 12.14
C PRO A 55 -4.04 -16.52 11.42
N THR A 56 -4.27 -16.47 10.10
CA THR A 56 -4.20 -17.66 9.26
C THR A 56 -2.74 -18.05 9.04
N ARG A 57 -2.52 -19.32 8.65
CA ARG A 57 -1.19 -19.78 8.25
C ARG A 57 -0.62 -18.91 7.13
N GLU A 58 -1.45 -18.57 6.15
CA GLU A 58 -1.08 -17.77 4.98
C GLU A 58 -0.64 -16.36 5.38
N ASP A 59 -1.38 -15.68 6.27
CA ASP A 59 -1.01 -14.35 6.75
C ASP A 59 0.39 -14.34 7.38
N VAL A 60 0.71 -15.36 8.19
CA VAL A 60 2.01 -15.46 8.87
C VAL A 60 3.12 -15.78 7.86
N ILE A 61 2.91 -16.79 6.99
CA ILE A 61 3.91 -17.17 5.98
C ILE A 61 4.16 -16.02 5.01
N ASP A 62 3.13 -15.34 4.52
CA ASP A 62 3.27 -14.19 3.63
C ASP A 62 4.03 -13.04 4.28
N LEU A 63 3.83 -12.82 5.59
CA LEU A 63 4.57 -11.80 6.32
C LEU A 63 6.07 -12.15 6.43
N ILE A 64 6.40 -13.37 6.89
CA ILE A 64 7.79 -13.77 7.12
C ILE A 64 8.56 -14.09 5.83
N SER A 65 7.85 -14.32 4.72
CA SER A 65 8.43 -14.54 3.39
C SER A 65 8.68 -13.22 2.64
N SER A 66 8.23 -12.09 3.18
CA SER A 66 8.49 -10.80 2.56
C SER A 66 9.99 -10.50 2.56
N PRO A 67 10.55 -9.97 1.44
CA PRO A 67 11.94 -9.53 1.40
C PRO A 67 12.27 -8.43 2.44
N LEU A 68 11.25 -7.71 2.91
CA LEU A 68 11.39 -6.67 3.93
C LEU A 68 11.34 -7.22 5.37
N PHE A 69 11.03 -8.50 5.55
CA PHE A 69 11.06 -9.12 6.87
C PHE A 69 12.50 -9.40 7.31
N SER A 70 12.93 -8.85 8.42
CA SER A 70 14.30 -9.03 8.91
C SER A 70 14.47 -10.35 9.65
N VAL A 71 14.83 -11.41 8.93
CA VAL A 71 15.15 -12.71 9.55
C VAL A 71 16.27 -12.58 10.60
N THR A 72 17.25 -11.73 10.34
CA THR A 72 18.38 -11.48 11.24
C THR A 72 17.93 -10.95 12.61
N ALA A 73 16.91 -10.12 12.65
CA ALA A 73 16.39 -9.59 13.92
C ALA A 73 15.77 -10.69 14.83
N TRP A 74 15.41 -11.84 14.26
CA TRP A 74 14.75 -12.94 14.96
C TRP A 74 15.67 -14.14 15.20
N LEU A 75 16.59 -14.42 14.29
CA LEU A 75 17.43 -15.62 14.31
C LEU A 75 18.92 -15.31 14.50
N GLY A 76 19.34 -14.07 14.30
CA GLY A 76 20.76 -13.68 14.34
C GLY A 76 21.54 -13.99 13.05
N ASP A 77 20.91 -14.63 12.07
CA ASP A 77 21.48 -14.89 10.74
C ASP A 77 20.53 -14.43 9.64
N ALA A 78 21.05 -14.20 8.43
CA ALA A 78 20.28 -13.64 7.32
C ALA A 78 19.65 -14.70 6.38
N THR A 79 19.81 -16.00 6.68
CA THR A 79 19.33 -17.05 5.77
C THR A 79 17.83 -17.24 5.92
N ALA A 80 17.08 -16.99 4.86
CA ALA A 80 15.65 -17.23 4.78
C ALA A 80 15.37 -18.34 3.79
N THR A 81 14.46 -19.25 4.13
CA THR A 81 14.01 -20.37 3.27
C THR A 81 12.49 -20.41 3.21
N PRO A 82 11.82 -19.39 2.59
CA PRO A 82 10.38 -19.24 2.61
C PRO A 82 9.62 -20.46 2.06
N ASP A 83 10.12 -21.06 0.97
CA ASP A 83 9.50 -22.24 0.35
C ASP A 83 9.48 -23.44 1.29
N LEU A 84 10.54 -23.56 2.09
CA LEU A 84 10.64 -24.63 3.07
C LEU A 84 9.71 -24.38 4.26
N TRP A 85 9.63 -23.14 4.71
CA TRP A 85 8.70 -22.73 5.78
C TRP A 85 7.23 -22.96 5.39
N ASP A 86 6.87 -22.63 4.14
CA ASP A 86 5.53 -22.91 3.62
C ASP A 86 5.25 -24.42 3.60
N THR A 87 6.18 -25.21 3.08
CA THR A 87 6.04 -26.68 3.01
C THR A 87 5.94 -27.31 4.40
N VAL A 88 6.80 -26.93 5.33
CA VAL A 88 6.81 -27.46 6.70
C VAL A 88 5.51 -27.12 7.43
N SER A 89 5.05 -25.87 7.35
CA SER A 89 3.80 -25.44 7.99
C SER A 89 2.55 -26.14 7.43
N ARG A 90 2.51 -26.40 6.11
CA ARG A 90 1.43 -27.20 5.50
C ARG A 90 1.44 -28.63 5.99
N ARG A 91 2.60 -29.28 6.02
CA ARG A 91 2.73 -30.66 6.50
C ARG A 91 2.40 -30.82 7.98
N ALA A 92 2.74 -29.81 8.79
CA ALA A 92 2.33 -29.76 10.19
C ALA A 92 0.81 -29.58 10.37
N GLY A 93 0.07 -29.30 9.30
CA GLY A 93 -1.37 -29.05 9.35
C GLY A 93 -1.70 -27.74 10.10
N VAL A 94 -0.80 -26.74 10.03
CA VAL A 94 -1.08 -25.41 10.57
C VAL A 94 -2.25 -24.79 9.78
N THR A 95 -3.20 -24.18 10.48
CA THR A 95 -4.39 -23.57 9.88
C THR A 95 -4.57 -22.14 10.38
N THR A 96 -5.35 -21.95 11.43
CA THR A 96 -5.69 -20.63 11.96
C THR A 96 -5.36 -20.57 13.45
N GLY A 97 -4.97 -19.38 13.91
CA GLY A 97 -4.65 -19.09 15.30
C GLY A 97 -3.26 -19.56 15.73
N TRP A 98 -2.71 -18.87 16.70
CA TRP A 98 -1.36 -19.14 17.20
C TRP A 98 -1.19 -20.57 17.77
N ASP A 99 -2.22 -21.17 18.33
CA ASP A 99 -2.14 -22.52 18.90
C ASP A 99 -1.94 -23.60 17.82
N SER A 100 -2.36 -23.36 16.58
CA SER A 100 -2.15 -24.30 15.49
C SER A 100 -0.66 -24.49 15.16
N TRP A 101 0.18 -23.46 15.42
CA TRP A 101 1.62 -23.49 15.18
C TRP A 101 2.40 -24.42 16.12
N ARG A 102 1.84 -24.80 17.28
CA ARG A 102 2.43 -25.82 18.16
C ARG A 102 2.55 -27.18 17.50
N ARG A 103 1.85 -27.39 16.39
CA ARG A 103 1.96 -28.63 15.60
C ARG A 103 3.34 -28.78 14.94
N LEU A 104 4.11 -27.70 14.78
CA LEU A 104 5.50 -27.76 14.32
C LEU A 104 6.39 -28.61 15.25
N GLU A 105 6.17 -28.54 16.56
CA GLU A 105 6.93 -29.30 17.55
C GLU A 105 6.73 -30.81 17.37
N ARG A 106 5.53 -31.26 16.95
CA ARG A 106 5.23 -32.65 16.70
C ARG A 106 5.99 -33.21 15.50
N LEU A 107 6.20 -32.40 14.46
CA LEU A 107 6.99 -32.82 13.31
C LEU A 107 8.44 -33.14 13.69
N THR A 108 9.02 -32.41 14.64
CA THR A 108 10.38 -32.68 15.10
C THR A 108 10.49 -33.89 16.02
N SER A 109 9.38 -34.30 16.66
CA SER A 109 9.32 -35.44 17.60
C SER A 109 9.00 -36.76 16.92
N ASP A 110 8.20 -36.77 15.85
CA ASP A 110 7.58 -37.95 15.26
C ASP A 110 8.45 -38.69 14.21
N GLY A 111 9.76 -38.49 14.19
CA GLY A 111 10.69 -39.28 13.37
C GLY A 111 10.55 -39.11 11.83
N ASP A 112 11.44 -39.75 11.09
CA ASP A 112 11.69 -39.52 9.65
C ASP A 112 10.52 -39.91 8.68
N GLY A 113 9.42 -40.50 9.18
CA GLY A 113 8.34 -40.97 8.34
C GLY A 113 7.54 -39.92 7.60
N VAL A 114 7.38 -38.75 8.16
CA VAL A 114 6.53 -37.68 7.59
C VAL A 114 7.24 -36.89 6.49
N MET A 115 8.56 -36.92 6.49
CA MET A 115 9.41 -36.16 5.53
C MET A 115 10.19 -37.11 4.60
N SER A 116 9.69 -38.33 4.36
CA SER A 116 10.29 -39.26 3.41
C SER A 116 10.36 -38.65 2.00
N GLY A 117 11.56 -38.51 1.48
CA GLY A 117 11.85 -37.83 0.21
C GLY A 117 12.72 -36.56 0.34
N TRP A 118 13.00 -36.08 1.54
CA TRP A 118 13.96 -34.99 1.80
C TRP A 118 15.24 -35.56 2.43
N SER A 119 16.29 -35.64 1.63
CA SER A 119 17.61 -36.08 2.08
C SER A 119 18.30 -34.94 2.85
N GLY A 120 18.49 -35.14 4.16
CA GLY A 120 19.33 -34.28 5.01
C GLY A 120 18.60 -33.60 6.16
N GLY A 121 19.28 -33.43 7.29
CA GLY A 121 18.77 -32.81 8.52
C GLY A 121 18.30 -31.36 8.43
N SER A 122 18.39 -30.74 7.26
CA SER A 122 18.03 -29.35 6.94
C SER A 122 16.59 -28.98 7.31
N TRP A 123 15.61 -29.87 7.08
CA TRP A 123 14.20 -29.55 7.38
C TRP A 123 13.92 -29.43 8.89
N ARG A 124 14.63 -30.21 9.74
CA ARG A 124 14.49 -30.11 11.20
C ARG A 124 15.03 -28.78 11.72
N GLU A 125 16.18 -28.38 11.19
CA GLU A 125 16.76 -27.10 11.51
C GLU A 125 15.84 -25.94 11.07
N GLU A 126 15.31 -25.99 9.85
CA GLU A 126 14.38 -25.00 9.35
C GLU A 126 13.05 -24.99 10.10
N THR A 127 12.55 -26.15 10.54
CA THR A 127 11.37 -26.22 11.43
C THR A 127 11.64 -25.52 12.75
N ALA A 128 12.84 -25.73 13.34
CA ALA A 128 13.23 -25.05 14.57
C ALA A 128 13.41 -23.53 14.37
N ARG A 129 13.92 -23.11 13.22
CA ARG A 129 14.04 -21.69 12.84
C ARG A 129 12.66 -21.06 12.70
N LEU A 130 11.76 -21.69 11.93
CA LEU A 130 10.37 -21.24 11.77
C LEU A 130 9.65 -21.14 13.11
N THR A 131 9.81 -22.15 13.98
CA THR A 131 9.21 -22.14 15.32
C THR A 131 9.69 -20.93 16.14
N ARG A 132 11.00 -20.61 16.10
CA ARG A 132 11.54 -19.43 16.79
C ARG A 132 10.97 -18.11 16.26
N ILE A 133 10.88 -17.96 14.93
CA ILE A 133 10.28 -16.76 14.31
C ILE A 133 8.83 -16.60 14.74
N VAL A 134 8.03 -17.66 14.57
CA VAL A 134 6.60 -17.66 14.89
C VAL A 134 6.35 -17.38 16.37
N GLU A 135 7.10 -18.00 17.26
CA GLU A 135 6.98 -17.76 18.70
C GLU A 135 7.42 -16.35 19.09
N GLY A 136 8.46 -15.82 18.45
CA GLY A 136 8.87 -14.43 18.62
C GLY A 136 7.79 -13.46 18.15
N LEU A 137 7.21 -13.70 16.96
CA LEU A 137 6.14 -12.89 16.39
C LEU A 137 4.88 -12.94 17.29
N ARG A 138 4.50 -14.13 17.75
CA ARG A 138 3.38 -14.33 18.70
C ARG A 138 3.58 -13.51 19.96
N ARG A 139 4.80 -13.54 20.56
CA ARG A 139 5.13 -12.74 21.74
C ARG A 139 5.07 -11.25 21.46
N GLY A 140 5.60 -10.81 20.31
CA GLY A 140 5.51 -9.40 19.88
C GLY A 140 4.06 -8.93 19.74
N CYS A 141 3.21 -9.72 19.07
CA CYS A 141 1.78 -9.43 18.95
C CYS A 141 1.05 -9.46 20.31
N ALA A 142 1.41 -10.38 21.20
CA ALA A 142 0.82 -10.47 22.53
C ALA A 142 1.20 -9.29 23.45
N ALA A 143 2.34 -8.66 23.21
CA ALA A 143 2.80 -7.49 23.93
C ALA A 143 2.06 -6.20 23.56
N LEU A 144 1.38 -6.17 22.40
CA LEU A 144 0.57 -5.02 22.01
C LEU A 144 -0.57 -4.80 23.00
N PRO A 145 -0.87 -3.56 23.39
CA PRO A 145 -1.95 -3.26 24.30
C PRO A 145 -3.30 -3.74 23.74
N ARG A 146 -4.18 -4.20 24.61
CA ARG A 146 -5.55 -4.58 24.23
C ARG A 146 -6.44 -3.36 24.11
N GLU A 147 -6.28 -2.44 25.07
CA GLU A 147 -6.95 -1.16 25.14
C GLU A 147 -5.93 -0.10 25.56
N ALA A 148 -5.83 0.99 24.84
CA ALA A 148 -4.91 2.10 25.09
C ALA A 148 -5.32 3.34 24.31
N SER A 149 -4.67 4.47 24.58
CA SER A 149 -4.78 5.64 23.71
C SER A 149 -4.20 5.38 22.31
N GLY A 150 -4.59 6.19 21.33
CA GLY A 150 -4.04 6.11 19.98
C GLY A 150 -2.53 6.27 19.96
N ALA A 151 -1.97 7.17 20.80
CA ALA A 151 -0.54 7.40 20.91
C ALA A 151 0.22 6.19 21.49
N GLU A 152 -0.32 5.55 22.54
CA GLU A 152 0.29 4.35 23.14
C GLU A 152 0.25 3.16 22.18
N HIS A 153 -0.88 2.98 21.48
CA HIS A 153 -0.96 2.00 20.40
C HIS A 153 0.08 2.26 19.31
N ALA A 154 0.17 3.49 18.81
CA ALA A 154 1.12 3.85 17.76
C ALA A 154 2.57 3.54 18.17
N ALA A 155 2.96 3.87 19.40
CA ALA A 155 4.29 3.58 19.93
C ALA A 155 4.57 2.06 19.97
N ALA A 156 3.64 1.26 20.50
CA ALA A 156 3.80 -0.20 20.58
C ALA A 156 3.84 -0.87 19.19
N TRP A 157 3.03 -0.38 18.26
CA TRP A 157 3.04 -0.88 16.88
C TRP A 157 4.33 -0.51 16.14
N CYS A 158 4.88 0.70 16.36
CA CYS A 158 6.18 1.08 15.79
C CYS A 158 7.30 0.18 16.33
N GLU A 159 7.34 -0.14 17.61
CA GLU A 159 8.34 -1.07 18.19
C GLU A 159 8.26 -2.48 17.55
N LEU A 160 7.04 -2.99 17.36
CA LEU A 160 6.86 -4.28 16.69
C LEU A 160 7.30 -4.22 15.23
N LEU A 161 6.95 -3.15 14.52
CA LEU A 161 7.31 -2.93 13.12
C LEU A 161 8.83 -2.81 12.95
N GLU A 162 9.51 -2.07 13.83
CA GLU A 162 10.97 -1.99 13.87
C GLU A 162 11.62 -3.36 13.94
N ARG A 163 11.10 -4.23 14.82
CA ARG A 163 11.61 -5.61 14.93
C ARG A 163 11.32 -6.43 13.67
N VAL A 164 10.13 -6.27 13.07
CA VAL A 164 9.74 -6.99 11.85
C VAL A 164 10.63 -6.60 10.66
N LEU A 165 10.92 -5.32 10.51
CA LEU A 165 11.71 -4.78 9.41
C LEU A 165 13.22 -4.76 9.70
N GLY A 166 13.64 -4.90 10.95
CA GLY A 166 15.04 -4.73 11.37
C GLY A 166 15.56 -3.30 11.19
N LEU A 167 14.67 -2.34 11.11
CA LEU A 167 14.98 -0.93 10.93
C LEU A 167 14.66 -0.16 12.20
N VAL A 168 15.47 0.86 12.50
CA VAL A 168 15.15 1.83 13.55
C VAL A 168 14.31 2.95 12.92
N THR A 169 12.99 2.86 13.02
CA THR A 169 12.06 3.84 12.40
C THR A 169 12.24 5.26 12.94
N ARG A 170 12.80 5.42 14.13
CA ARG A 170 13.08 6.74 14.74
C ARG A 170 14.18 7.54 14.03
N GLY A 171 15.08 6.88 13.27
CA GLY A 171 16.11 7.54 12.47
C GLY A 171 15.70 7.81 11.02
N ALA A 172 14.70 7.11 10.51
CA ALA A 172 14.23 7.25 9.12
C ALA A 172 13.46 8.55 8.83
N ARG A 173 13.28 9.43 9.85
CA ARG A 173 12.68 10.75 9.66
C ARG A 173 13.60 11.74 8.93
N ASP A 174 14.91 11.53 8.95
CA ASP A 174 15.89 12.55 8.51
C ASP A 174 16.87 12.10 7.42
N GLU A 175 17.02 10.83 7.10
CA GLU A 175 17.99 10.38 6.09
C GLU A 175 17.41 9.33 5.15
N ALA A 176 17.29 9.70 3.87
CA ALA A 176 17.06 8.74 2.79
C ALA A 176 18.40 8.05 2.45
N PRO A 177 18.52 6.73 2.55
CA PRO A 177 19.64 6.04 1.95
C PRO A 177 19.42 5.98 0.43
N ASP A 178 20.30 6.65 -0.28
CA ASP A 178 20.64 6.39 -1.68
C ASP A 178 19.50 6.49 -2.71
N GLY A 179 19.15 7.73 -3.09
CA GLY A 179 18.58 8.05 -4.41
C GLY A 179 17.23 7.41 -4.81
N SER A 180 16.59 6.64 -3.96
CA SER A 180 15.25 6.08 -4.21
C SER A 180 14.17 6.98 -3.57
N ASP A 181 13.04 7.18 -4.25
CA ASP A 181 11.85 7.94 -3.80
C ASP A 181 11.15 7.36 -2.54
N GLU A 182 11.83 6.52 -1.76
CA GLU A 182 11.29 5.80 -0.60
C GLU A 182 11.03 6.66 0.67
N PRO A 183 11.72 7.77 0.95
CA PRO A 183 11.51 8.51 2.21
C PRO A 183 10.08 9.03 2.36
N GLY A 184 9.43 9.40 1.26
CA GLY A 184 8.04 9.86 1.27
C GLY A 184 7.04 8.76 1.65
N HIS A 185 7.29 7.53 1.25
CA HIS A 185 6.40 6.38 1.52
C HIS A 185 6.48 5.94 2.97
N ALA A 186 7.69 5.84 3.54
CA ALA A 186 7.89 5.50 4.94
C ALA A 186 7.29 6.56 5.87
N ALA A 187 7.52 7.85 5.58
CA ALA A 187 6.93 8.95 6.35
C ALA A 187 5.40 8.94 6.29
N ALA A 188 4.81 8.67 5.12
CA ALA A 188 3.36 8.57 4.95
C ALA A 188 2.76 7.40 5.75
N LEU A 189 3.47 6.27 5.82
CA LEU A 189 3.06 5.11 6.61
C LEU A 189 3.15 5.38 8.12
N LEU A 190 4.23 5.98 8.59
CA LEU A 190 4.36 6.38 9.99
C LEU A 190 3.27 7.40 10.38
N ALA A 191 3.00 8.38 9.53
CA ALA A 191 1.89 9.32 9.73
C ALA A 191 0.51 8.62 9.74
N ALA A 192 0.34 7.52 8.99
CA ALA A 192 -0.89 6.74 9.02
C ALA A 192 -1.02 5.95 10.34
N ILE A 193 0.08 5.44 10.91
CA ILE A 193 0.11 4.77 12.21
C ILE A 193 -0.15 5.76 13.36
N ASP A 194 0.39 6.98 13.27
CA ASP A 194 0.21 8.03 14.28
C ASP A 194 -1.18 8.69 14.21
N HIS A 195 -1.90 8.55 13.09
CA HIS A 195 -3.17 9.24 12.85
C HIS A 195 -4.25 9.01 13.94
N PRO A 196 -4.45 7.80 14.49
CA PRO A 196 -5.45 7.59 15.54
C PRO A 196 -5.20 8.41 16.82
N ALA A 197 -3.96 8.78 17.12
CA ALA A 197 -3.61 9.63 18.25
C ALA A 197 -4.25 11.03 18.20
N VAL A 198 -4.60 11.53 17.01
CA VAL A 198 -5.31 12.80 16.83
C VAL A 198 -6.69 12.78 17.53
N LEU A 199 -7.28 11.61 17.68
CA LEU A 199 -8.59 11.44 18.29
C LEU A 199 -8.54 11.23 19.80
N ASP A 200 -7.36 11.16 20.44
CA ASP A 200 -7.22 10.86 21.86
C ASP A 200 -7.93 11.88 22.76
N GLY A 201 -8.06 13.15 22.30
CA GLY A 201 -8.83 14.18 23.01
C GLY A 201 -10.37 13.95 22.99
N ILE A 202 -10.88 13.14 22.06
CA ILE A 202 -12.32 12.84 21.92
C ILE A 202 -12.61 11.42 22.38
N ARG A 203 -11.72 10.50 22.04
CA ARG A 203 -11.82 9.07 22.35
C ARG A 203 -10.50 8.58 22.95
N PRO A 204 -10.34 8.68 24.28
CA PRO A 204 -9.05 8.45 24.94
C PRO A 204 -8.62 6.97 24.98
N CYS A 205 -9.50 6.05 24.62
CA CYS A 205 -9.21 4.62 24.64
C CYS A 205 -9.76 3.95 23.37
N LEU A 206 -8.93 3.16 22.71
CA LEU A 206 -9.26 2.34 21.55
C LEU A 206 -8.88 0.89 21.83
N SER A 207 -9.67 -0.05 21.34
CA SER A 207 -9.24 -1.45 21.30
C SER A 207 -8.16 -1.62 20.21
N ARG A 208 -7.38 -2.70 20.34
CA ARG A 208 -6.37 -3.07 19.33
C ARG A 208 -6.96 -3.20 17.94
N GLU A 209 -8.13 -3.80 17.83
CA GLU A 209 -8.85 -4.02 16.58
C GLU A 209 -9.30 -2.69 15.95
N GLU A 210 -9.84 -1.79 16.76
CA GLU A 210 -10.26 -0.45 16.29
C GLU A 210 -9.08 0.38 15.80
N PHE A 211 -7.96 0.33 16.55
CA PHE A 211 -6.72 0.98 16.14
C PHE A 211 -6.23 0.42 14.80
N ALA A 212 -6.10 -0.90 14.69
CA ALA A 212 -5.63 -1.55 13.46
C ALA A 212 -6.52 -1.22 12.25
N GLN A 213 -7.85 -1.22 12.43
CA GLN A 213 -8.80 -0.82 11.38
C GLN A 213 -8.67 0.66 11.01
N ALA A 214 -8.42 1.54 11.97
CA ALA A 214 -8.23 2.97 11.69
C ALA A 214 -6.95 3.19 10.88
N VAL A 215 -5.85 2.54 11.26
CA VAL A 215 -4.58 2.60 10.52
C VAL A 215 -4.74 2.01 9.11
N GLN A 216 -5.37 0.84 8.98
CA GLN A 216 -5.59 0.23 7.66
C GLN A 216 -6.38 1.14 6.74
N ARG A 217 -7.52 1.69 7.19
CA ARG A 217 -8.31 2.65 6.40
C ARG A 217 -7.50 3.89 6.02
N ARG A 218 -6.64 4.36 6.92
CA ARG A 218 -5.78 5.49 6.63
C ARG A 218 -4.75 5.17 5.55
N ILE A 219 -4.11 4.00 5.61
CA ILE A 219 -3.17 3.52 4.57
C ILE A 219 -3.88 3.42 3.21
N GLU A 220 -5.08 2.85 3.16
CA GLU A 220 -5.87 2.70 1.93
C GLU A 220 -6.28 4.05 1.32
N ALA A 221 -6.56 5.05 2.17
CA ALA A 221 -6.93 6.40 1.74
C ALA A 221 -5.72 7.29 1.42
N THR A 222 -4.51 6.94 1.90
CA THR A 222 -3.31 7.76 1.72
C THR A 222 -2.77 7.57 0.31
N ARG A 223 -2.48 8.70 -0.33
CA ARG A 223 -1.81 8.75 -1.63
C ARG A 223 -0.51 9.50 -1.48
N VAL A 224 0.50 9.05 -2.18
CA VAL A 224 1.84 9.67 -2.20
C VAL A 224 2.18 10.09 -3.63
N PRO A 225 2.89 11.21 -3.81
CA PRO A 225 3.32 11.61 -5.13
C PRO A 225 4.33 10.61 -5.69
N ILE A 226 4.21 10.32 -6.99
CA ILE A 226 5.19 9.55 -7.74
C ILE A 226 6.00 10.55 -8.57
N GLY A 227 7.34 10.42 -8.55
CA GLY A 227 8.24 11.26 -9.31
C GLY A 227 8.48 12.63 -8.68
N THR A 228 9.25 13.46 -9.34
CA THR A 228 9.65 14.79 -8.90
C THR A 228 8.87 15.87 -9.66
N GLU A 229 8.04 16.63 -8.97
CA GLU A 229 7.27 17.74 -9.57
C GLU A 229 8.16 18.83 -10.18
N LEU A 230 9.39 18.98 -9.69
CA LEU A 230 10.33 20.02 -10.05
C LEU A 230 11.49 19.56 -10.96
N ALA A 231 11.51 18.32 -11.42
CA ALA A 231 12.55 17.83 -12.30
C ALA A 231 12.48 18.53 -13.68
N PRO A 232 13.61 19.01 -14.22
CA PRO A 232 13.63 19.46 -15.60
C PRO A 232 13.40 18.27 -16.54
N GLY A 233 12.57 18.46 -17.59
CA GLY A 233 12.33 17.38 -18.54
C GLY A 233 10.94 17.38 -19.13
N VAL A 234 10.47 16.20 -19.51
CA VAL A 234 9.14 15.98 -20.05
C VAL A 234 8.11 16.10 -18.92
N ARG A 235 7.11 16.96 -19.10
CA ARG A 235 6.02 17.11 -18.12
C ARG A 235 4.95 16.07 -18.37
N VAL A 236 4.71 15.20 -17.40
CA VAL A 236 3.68 14.18 -17.46
C VAL A 236 2.54 14.57 -16.52
N LEU A 237 1.37 14.86 -17.10
CA LEU A 237 0.26 15.50 -16.40
C LEU A 237 -1.07 14.80 -16.70
N ASP A 238 -2.03 14.88 -15.80
CA ASP A 238 -3.41 14.62 -16.18
C ASP A 238 -4.00 15.81 -16.96
N ALA A 239 -5.11 15.55 -17.64
CA ALA A 239 -5.72 16.55 -18.51
C ALA A 239 -6.20 17.80 -17.76
N MET A 240 -6.56 17.69 -16.47
CA MET A 240 -6.99 18.84 -15.66
C MET A 240 -5.79 19.67 -15.24
N ALA A 241 -4.69 19.03 -14.83
CA ALA A 241 -3.44 19.74 -14.48
C ALA A 241 -2.78 20.40 -15.69
N ALA A 242 -2.97 19.86 -16.89
CA ALA A 242 -2.45 20.41 -18.13
C ALA A 242 -3.26 21.62 -18.67
N ARG A 243 -4.43 21.89 -18.09
CA ARG A 243 -5.30 22.97 -18.54
C ARG A 243 -4.66 24.34 -18.38
N GLY A 244 -4.64 25.12 -19.46
CA GLY A 244 -4.03 26.45 -19.47
C GLY A 244 -2.51 26.49 -19.63
N LEU A 245 -1.88 25.34 -19.74
CA LEU A 245 -0.46 25.24 -20.08
C LEU A 245 -0.28 25.22 -21.61
N ALA A 246 0.91 25.62 -22.04
CA ALA A 246 1.29 25.56 -23.46
C ALA A 246 2.57 24.73 -23.63
N PHE A 247 2.59 23.87 -24.60
CA PHE A 247 3.71 22.98 -24.92
C PHE A 247 4.20 23.23 -26.34
N ARG A 248 5.47 23.01 -26.58
CA ARG A 248 5.98 22.97 -27.95
C ARG A 248 5.52 21.70 -28.66
N VAL A 249 5.62 20.57 -27.96
CA VAL A 249 5.15 19.26 -28.43
C VAL A 249 4.31 18.65 -27.34
N LEU A 250 3.13 18.14 -27.68
CA LEU A 250 2.20 17.50 -26.76
C LEU A 250 1.85 16.10 -27.23
N PHE A 251 2.12 15.10 -26.41
CA PHE A 251 1.64 13.73 -26.60
C PHE A 251 0.40 13.51 -25.75
N VAL A 252 -0.71 13.10 -26.36
CA VAL A 252 -1.95 12.80 -25.65
C VAL A 252 -2.15 11.28 -25.68
N LEU A 253 -2.19 10.69 -24.48
CA LEU A 253 -2.36 9.26 -24.29
C LEU A 253 -3.84 8.90 -24.03
N GLY A 254 -4.21 7.68 -24.38
CA GLY A 254 -5.52 7.14 -24.04
C GLY A 254 -6.67 7.75 -24.84
N LEU A 255 -6.45 8.15 -26.09
CA LEU A 255 -7.47 8.63 -27.03
C LEU A 255 -8.36 7.49 -27.57
N ASN A 256 -8.75 6.59 -26.66
CA ASN A 256 -9.63 5.48 -27.00
C ASN A 256 -11.09 5.89 -26.81
N GLU A 257 -11.97 5.23 -27.53
CA GLU A 257 -13.42 5.45 -27.41
C GLU A 257 -13.87 5.32 -25.94
N SER A 258 -14.65 6.29 -25.50
CA SER A 258 -15.18 6.40 -24.13
C SER A 258 -14.13 6.59 -23.00
N VAL A 259 -12.82 6.64 -23.33
CA VAL A 259 -11.76 6.92 -22.37
C VAL A 259 -11.43 8.41 -22.36
N PHE A 260 -11.19 9.00 -23.55
CA PHE A 260 -11.00 10.44 -23.68
C PHE A 260 -11.39 10.93 -25.09
N PRO A 261 -12.35 11.86 -25.24
CA PRO A 261 -13.26 12.38 -24.19
C PRO A 261 -14.14 11.29 -23.57
N ARG A 262 -14.40 11.39 -22.28
CA ARG A 262 -15.26 10.43 -21.58
C ARG A 262 -16.69 10.53 -22.04
N VAL A 263 -17.33 9.39 -22.21
CA VAL A 263 -18.80 9.35 -22.33
C VAL A 263 -19.40 9.40 -20.93
N ILE A 264 -19.99 10.55 -20.60
CA ILE A 264 -20.71 10.73 -19.35
C ILE A 264 -22.08 10.07 -19.48
N ARG A 265 -22.38 9.14 -18.62
CA ARG A 265 -23.69 8.48 -18.54
C ARG A 265 -24.48 9.07 -17.37
N GLU A 266 -25.77 9.21 -17.59
CA GLU A 266 -26.70 9.62 -16.56
C GLU A 266 -26.74 8.57 -15.45
N ASP A 267 -26.92 9.02 -14.21
CA ASP A 267 -27.10 8.13 -13.07
C ASP A 267 -28.41 7.35 -13.19
N ALA A 268 -28.37 6.04 -12.98
CA ALA A 268 -29.54 5.19 -13.14
C ALA A 268 -30.65 5.45 -12.09
N PHE A 269 -30.23 5.89 -10.88
CA PHE A 269 -31.18 6.13 -9.77
C PHE A 269 -31.57 7.59 -9.63
N LEU A 270 -30.69 8.53 -9.96
CA LEU A 270 -30.88 9.96 -9.82
C LEU A 270 -30.52 10.66 -11.14
N ARG A 271 -31.47 10.65 -12.08
CA ARG A 271 -31.31 11.27 -13.39
C ARG A 271 -31.34 12.80 -13.28
N ASP A 272 -30.87 13.49 -14.31
CA ASP A 272 -30.77 14.95 -14.30
C ASP A 272 -32.17 15.63 -14.18
N ARG A 273 -33.21 14.96 -14.66
CA ARG A 273 -34.60 15.42 -14.44
C ARG A 273 -34.95 15.42 -12.93
N GLU A 274 -34.63 14.33 -12.21
CA GLU A 274 -34.90 14.21 -10.79
C GLU A 274 -34.02 15.19 -9.99
N ARG A 275 -32.80 15.42 -10.43
CA ARG A 275 -31.86 16.42 -9.82
C ARG A 275 -32.47 17.83 -9.88
N ARG A 276 -33.01 18.23 -11.03
CA ARG A 276 -33.69 19.54 -11.19
C ARG A 276 -34.91 19.67 -10.28
N VAL A 277 -35.73 18.63 -10.16
CA VAL A 277 -36.88 18.63 -9.26
C VAL A 277 -36.45 18.76 -7.79
N LEU A 278 -35.42 18.01 -7.39
CA LEU A 278 -34.87 18.11 -6.04
C LEU A 278 -34.24 19.48 -5.77
N GLU A 279 -33.49 20.04 -6.72
CA GLU A 279 -32.92 21.38 -6.62
C GLU A 279 -34.01 22.42 -6.39
N ALA A 280 -35.09 22.35 -7.16
CA ALA A 280 -36.26 23.26 -7.02
C ALA A 280 -36.95 23.10 -5.66
N SER A 281 -37.00 21.90 -5.10
CA SER A 281 -37.65 21.63 -3.81
C SER A 281 -36.79 21.88 -2.59
N LEU A 282 -35.49 21.64 -2.69
CA LEU A 282 -34.53 21.72 -1.56
C LEU A 282 -33.82 23.08 -1.49
N GLY A 283 -33.82 23.86 -2.58
CA GLY A 283 -33.24 25.19 -2.63
C GLY A 283 -31.74 25.25 -2.71
N TYR A 284 -31.03 24.12 -2.95
CA TYR A 284 -29.60 24.08 -3.20
C TYR A 284 -29.23 23.36 -4.49
N LYS A 285 -28.16 23.77 -5.15
CA LYS A 285 -27.80 23.29 -6.47
C LYS A 285 -27.33 21.83 -6.44
N ILE A 286 -27.96 21.00 -7.24
CA ILE A 286 -27.53 19.61 -7.47
C ILE A 286 -27.00 19.51 -8.90
N PRO A 287 -25.66 19.31 -9.10
CA PRO A 287 -25.07 19.31 -10.42
C PRO A 287 -25.65 18.24 -11.34
N GLU A 288 -26.02 18.62 -12.56
CA GLU A 288 -26.45 17.70 -13.60
C GLU A 288 -25.25 16.85 -14.07
N LYS A 289 -25.47 15.57 -14.37
CA LYS A 289 -24.42 14.66 -14.85
C LYS A 289 -24.07 14.88 -16.31
N LEU A 290 -25.07 15.08 -17.16
CA LEU A 290 -24.86 15.22 -18.61
C LEU A 290 -24.14 16.52 -19.00
N GLY A 291 -24.21 17.57 -18.17
CA GLY A 291 -23.39 18.78 -18.35
C GLY A 291 -21.89 18.50 -18.42
N GLY A 292 -21.41 17.45 -17.73
CA GLY A 292 -20.00 17.03 -17.78
C GLY A 292 -19.53 16.54 -19.16
N TYR A 293 -20.43 16.20 -20.09
CA TYR A 293 -20.04 15.81 -21.45
C TYR A 293 -19.46 17.00 -22.23
N ASP A 294 -20.07 18.16 -22.12
CA ASP A 294 -19.56 19.37 -22.78
C ASP A 294 -18.24 19.83 -22.13
N GLU A 295 -18.10 19.66 -20.83
CA GLU A 295 -16.84 19.91 -20.12
C GLU A 295 -15.70 19.00 -20.61
N GLU A 296 -15.95 17.71 -20.84
CA GLU A 296 -14.95 16.78 -21.39
C GLU A 296 -14.52 17.16 -22.81
N ARG A 297 -15.47 17.57 -23.67
CA ARG A 297 -15.16 18.03 -25.03
C ARG A 297 -14.38 19.35 -25.02
N LEU A 298 -14.76 20.28 -24.14
CA LEU A 298 -14.01 21.53 -23.97
C LEU A 298 -12.59 21.26 -23.50
N LEU A 299 -12.43 20.38 -22.49
CA LEU A 299 -11.11 19.99 -21.97
C LEU A 299 -10.24 19.40 -23.09
N PHE A 300 -10.78 18.52 -23.91
CA PHE A 300 -10.09 17.93 -25.05
C PHE A 300 -9.68 19.01 -26.08
N SER A 301 -10.59 19.93 -26.42
CA SER A 301 -10.31 21.03 -27.35
C SER A 301 -9.22 21.95 -26.83
N LEU A 302 -9.21 22.25 -25.54
CA LEU A 302 -8.17 23.08 -24.89
C LEU A 302 -6.81 22.39 -24.95
N LEU A 303 -6.75 21.08 -24.75
CA LEU A 303 -5.49 20.33 -24.83
C LEU A 303 -4.92 20.27 -26.26
N ILE A 304 -5.77 20.05 -27.27
CA ILE A 304 -5.31 20.12 -28.68
C ILE A 304 -4.77 21.51 -29.00
N GLY A 305 -5.43 22.56 -28.53
CA GLY A 305 -4.96 23.93 -28.72
C GLY A 305 -3.74 24.32 -27.87
N ALA A 306 -3.30 23.48 -26.93
CA ALA A 306 -2.15 23.73 -26.07
C ALA A 306 -0.80 23.42 -26.79
N ALA A 307 -0.81 22.65 -27.86
CA ALA A 307 0.38 22.40 -28.68
C ALA A 307 0.63 23.55 -29.64
N ARG A 308 1.90 23.95 -29.79
CA ARG A 308 2.31 25.04 -30.68
C ARG A 308 2.94 24.56 -32.00
N GLU A 309 3.32 23.28 -32.06
CA GLU A 309 3.85 22.58 -33.24
C GLU A 309 3.15 21.22 -33.42
#